data_3322bcb8c714799dfaf061c87f2ad372
#
_entry.id   3322bcb8c714799dfaf061c87f2ad372
#
_cell.length_a   1.000
_cell.length_b   1.000
_cell.length_c   1.000
_cell.angle_alpha   90.00
_cell.angle_beta   90.00
_cell.angle_gamma   90.00
#
_symmetry.space_group_name_H-M   'P 1'
#
loop_
_entity.id
_entity.type
_entity.pdbx_description
1 polymer ?
#
loop_
_entity_poly.entity_id
_entity_poly.type
_entity_poly.pdbx_seq_one_letter_code
_entity_poly.pdbx_strand_id
1 'polypeptide(L)'
;TFDGLRDSVAKFYYNTAFPSRFVSNVGQGEGQQAITEVARFMINTTIGIAGFFDPATRWGLPRRDEDVGQMFGRWGIPPGPFWVVPLLGPSDPRDFVGTIFDTALSPLTWFVPFAGIPNIVNSRARADERIEAARRSSLDYYVFVRDAFMQYRAAGVGNSESLSDYGSGAYYEGGRDELYEVDDGKADDDKDGKDAPK
;
A
#
# COMPACT_ATOMS: atom_id res chain seq x y z
N THR A 1 -12.20 -5.90 -18.05
CA THR A 1 -12.81 -5.94 -16.71
C THR A 1 -12.45 -4.66 -16.00
N PHE A 2 -13.38 -4.04 -15.26
CA PHE A 2 -13.16 -2.76 -14.56
C PHE A 2 -11.99 -2.83 -13.55
N ASP A 3 -11.76 -3.99 -12.95
CA ASP A 3 -10.65 -4.19 -12.01
C ASP A 3 -9.27 -4.03 -12.66
N GLY A 4 -9.08 -4.56 -13.86
CA GLY A 4 -7.82 -4.38 -14.59
C GLY A 4 -7.52 -2.91 -14.92
N LEU A 5 -8.55 -2.11 -15.24
CA LEU A 5 -8.37 -0.68 -15.45
C LEU A 5 -7.99 0.06 -14.16
N ARG A 6 -8.65 -0.27 -13.05
CA ARG A 6 -8.34 0.30 -11.73
C ARG A 6 -6.90 0.01 -11.33
N ASP A 7 -6.42 -1.20 -11.58
CA ASP A 7 -5.04 -1.59 -11.30
C ASP A 7 -4.04 -0.84 -12.17
N SER A 8 -4.31 -0.73 -13.46
CA SER A 8 -3.44 0.02 -14.37
C SER A 8 -3.37 1.50 -14.00
N VAL A 9 -4.49 2.11 -13.63
CA VAL A 9 -4.53 3.49 -13.12
C VAL A 9 -3.69 3.63 -11.85
N ALA A 10 -3.83 2.72 -10.89
CA ALA A 10 -3.04 2.75 -9.67
C ALA A 10 -1.53 2.62 -9.94
N LYS A 11 -1.13 1.72 -10.85
CA LYS A 11 0.28 1.55 -11.28
C LYS A 11 0.82 2.81 -11.94
N PHE A 12 0.05 3.45 -12.81
CA PHE A 12 0.40 4.73 -13.43
C PHE A 12 0.66 5.82 -12.37
N TYR A 13 -0.26 6.00 -11.41
CA TYR A 13 -0.08 6.98 -10.32
C TYR A 13 1.14 6.65 -9.47
N TYR A 14 1.36 5.38 -9.16
CA TYR A 14 2.57 4.95 -8.47
C TYR A 14 3.84 5.34 -9.26
N ASN A 15 3.88 5.10 -10.55
CA ASN A 15 5.02 5.44 -11.38
C ASN A 15 5.27 6.96 -11.43
N THR A 16 4.23 7.77 -11.54
CA THR A 16 4.34 9.24 -11.56
C THR A 16 4.78 9.84 -10.22
N ALA A 17 4.54 9.16 -9.10
CA ALA A 17 5.01 9.57 -7.78
C ALA A 17 6.48 9.17 -7.50
N PHE A 18 7.22 8.67 -8.49
CA PHE A 18 8.64 8.33 -8.38
C PHE A 18 9.50 9.43 -7.72
N PRO A 19 9.40 10.75 -8.07
CA PRO A 19 10.30 11.75 -7.50
C PRO A 19 10.16 11.87 -5.99
N SER A 20 8.96 11.76 -5.44
CA SER A 20 8.72 11.78 -4.00
C SER A 20 9.39 10.60 -3.31
N ARG A 21 9.18 9.37 -3.81
CA ARG A 21 9.80 8.16 -3.23
C ARG A 21 11.31 8.20 -3.35
N PHE A 22 11.84 8.68 -4.48
CA PHE A 22 13.29 8.83 -4.64
C PHE A 22 13.89 9.79 -3.62
N VAL A 23 13.29 10.99 -3.47
CA VAL A 23 13.74 11.99 -2.47
C VAL A 23 13.63 11.43 -1.05
N SER A 24 12.55 10.73 -0.75
CA SER A 24 12.33 10.11 0.55
C SER A 24 13.40 9.06 0.87
N ASN A 25 13.69 8.14 -0.06
CA ASN A 25 14.74 7.14 0.11
C ASN A 25 16.12 7.78 0.32
N VAL A 26 16.46 8.79 -0.50
CA VAL A 26 17.73 9.52 -0.34
C VAL A 26 17.80 10.22 1.01
N GLY A 27 16.72 10.89 1.42
CA GLY A 27 16.64 11.61 2.69
C GLY A 27 16.70 10.70 3.93
N GLN A 28 16.29 9.45 3.77
CA GLN A 28 16.40 8.40 4.80
C GLN A 28 17.78 7.71 4.82
N GLY A 29 18.64 7.97 3.82
CA GLY A 29 19.93 7.30 3.67
C GLY A 29 19.85 5.91 3.02
N GLU A 30 18.70 5.57 2.43
CA GLU A 30 18.40 4.27 1.82
C GLU A 30 18.84 4.27 0.33
N GLY A 31 20.15 4.35 0.10
CA GLY A 31 20.72 4.50 -1.24
C GLY A 31 20.38 3.34 -2.19
N GLN A 32 20.32 2.11 -1.67
CA GLN A 32 19.97 0.94 -2.48
C GLN A 32 18.51 1.02 -2.96
N GLN A 33 17.61 1.43 -2.09
CA GLN A 33 16.20 1.63 -2.42
C GLN A 33 16.02 2.78 -3.42
N ALA A 34 16.75 3.88 -3.23
CA ALA A 34 16.75 4.99 -4.19
C ALA A 34 17.16 4.53 -5.60
N ILE A 35 18.20 3.71 -5.73
CA ILE A 35 18.64 3.14 -7.02
C ILE A 35 17.57 2.19 -7.57
N THR A 36 16.97 1.36 -6.73
CA THR A 36 15.87 0.47 -7.12
C THR A 36 14.69 1.26 -7.66
N GLU A 37 14.31 2.38 -7.02
CA GLU A 37 13.22 3.24 -7.51
C GLU A 37 13.55 3.87 -8.87
N VAL A 38 14.79 4.30 -9.12
CA VAL A 38 15.22 4.76 -10.45
C VAL A 38 15.06 3.66 -11.49
N ALA A 39 15.54 2.46 -11.20
CA ALA A 39 15.43 1.33 -12.11
C ALA A 39 13.97 0.97 -12.40
N ARG A 40 13.14 0.92 -11.38
CA ARG A 40 11.69 0.69 -11.51
C ARG A 40 11.03 1.75 -12.39
N PHE A 41 11.31 3.03 -12.11
CA PHE A 41 10.76 4.13 -12.90
C PHE A 41 11.13 4.01 -14.38
N MET A 42 12.39 3.74 -14.69
CA MET A 42 12.85 3.58 -16.08
C MET A 42 12.18 2.40 -16.78
N ILE A 43 12.14 1.23 -16.14
CA ILE A 43 11.54 0.02 -16.68
C ILE A 43 10.03 0.22 -16.88
N ASN A 44 9.33 0.71 -15.88
CA ASN A 44 7.88 0.87 -15.94
C ASN A 44 7.45 2.00 -16.87
N THR A 45 8.28 3.02 -17.04
CA THR A 45 7.98 4.10 -18.00
C THR A 45 8.19 3.65 -19.43
N THR A 46 9.24 2.88 -19.72
CA THR A 46 9.58 2.46 -21.08
C THR A 46 8.81 1.20 -21.49
N ILE A 47 9.03 0.10 -20.78
CA ILE A 47 8.44 -1.21 -21.10
C ILE A 47 7.01 -1.32 -20.55
N GLY A 48 6.75 -0.70 -19.39
CA GLY A 48 5.44 -0.67 -18.74
C GLY A 48 4.47 0.37 -19.30
N ILE A 49 4.79 1.00 -20.45
CA ILE A 49 3.95 2.02 -21.10
C ILE A 49 3.56 3.12 -20.10
N ALA A 50 4.51 4.00 -19.78
CA ALA A 50 4.34 5.10 -18.82
C ALA A 50 3.88 4.64 -17.40
N GLY A 51 4.06 3.36 -17.05
CA GLY A 51 3.70 2.82 -15.75
C GLY A 51 2.30 2.19 -15.65
N PHE A 52 1.57 2.05 -16.75
CA PHE A 52 0.30 1.29 -16.74
C PHE A 52 0.52 -0.20 -16.47
N PHE A 53 1.70 -0.70 -16.73
CA PHE A 53 2.15 -2.05 -16.37
C PHE A 53 3.35 -1.95 -15.41
N ASP A 54 3.58 -2.99 -14.60
CA ASP A 54 4.71 -3.07 -13.66
C ASP A 54 5.60 -4.29 -13.96
N PRO A 55 6.35 -4.27 -15.07
CA PRO A 55 7.34 -5.31 -15.35
C PRO A 55 8.48 -5.35 -14.34
N ALA A 56 8.82 -4.23 -13.71
CA ALA A 56 9.90 -4.15 -12.73
C ALA A 56 9.66 -5.10 -11.53
N THR A 57 8.43 -5.21 -11.05
CA THR A 57 8.07 -6.17 -9.98
C THR A 57 8.29 -7.60 -10.46
N ARG A 58 7.91 -7.95 -11.71
CA ARG A 58 8.12 -9.28 -12.27
C ARG A 58 9.60 -9.63 -12.45
N TRP A 59 10.47 -8.64 -12.52
CA TRP A 59 11.91 -8.81 -12.64
C TRP A 59 12.63 -8.79 -11.29
N GLY A 60 11.87 -8.89 -10.20
CA GLY A 60 12.43 -9.02 -8.85
C GLY A 60 12.86 -7.70 -8.22
N LEU A 61 12.43 -6.55 -8.76
CA LEU A 61 12.63 -5.26 -8.11
C LEU A 61 11.43 -5.00 -7.17
N PRO A 62 11.62 -5.07 -5.84
CA PRO A 62 10.52 -4.94 -4.91
C PRO A 62 9.93 -3.53 -4.93
N ARG A 63 8.63 -3.45 -4.73
CA ARG A 63 7.92 -2.19 -4.56
C ARG A 63 8.00 -1.76 -3.10
N ARG A 64 8.27 -0.48 -2.88
CA ARG A 64 8.23 0.14 -1.54
C ARG A 64 7.44 1.44 -1.61
N ASP A 65 6.62 1.68 -0.61
CA ASP A 65 5.78 2.88 -0.51
C ASP A 65 6.41 3.86 0.47
N GLU A 66 7.53 4.47 0.03
CA GLU A 66 8.21 5.51 0.79
C GLU A 66 7.60 6.89 0.50
N ASP A 67 7.48 7.70 1.53
CA ASP A 67 6.96 9.06 1.43
C ASP A 67 7.74 10.04 2.32
N VAL A 68 7.55 11.33 2.09
CA VAL A 68 8.24 12.39 2.83
C VAL A 68 7.86 12.40 4.33
N GLY A 69 6.65 11.97 4.68
CA GLY A 69 6.24 11.83 6.09
C GLY A 69 7.06 10.77 6.82
N GLN A 70 7.38 9.65 6.15
CA GLN A 70 8.28 8.61 6.68
C GLN A 70 9.71 9.16 6.83
N MET A 71 10.21 9.88 5.83
CA MET A 71 11.50 10.55 5.90
C MET A 71 11.59 11.48 7.12
N PHE A 72 10.58 12.29 7.38
CA PHE A 72 10.51 13.13 8.58
C PHE A 72 10.50 12.29 9.87
N GLY A 73 9.80 11.17 9.88
CA GLY A 73 9.83 10.23 11.01
C GLY A 73 11.23 9.67 11.27
N ARG A 74 11.97 9.30 10.22
CA ARG A 74 13.38 8.86 10.33
C ARG A 74 14.30 9.95 10.88
N TRP A 75 13.99 11.21 10.61
CA TRP A 75 14.71 12.35 11.19
C TRP A 75 14.33 12.66 12.64
N GLY A 76 13.41 11.86 13.23
CA GLY A 76 12.99 12.00 14.62
C GLY A 76 11.85 12.99 14.85
N ILE A 77 11.19 13.45 13.79
CA ILE A 77 10.00 14.30 13.91
C ILE A 77 8.81 13.45 14.38
N PRO A 78 8.21 13.75 15.55
CA PRO A 78 7.08 12.98 16.05
C PRO A 78 5.83 13.17 15.19
N PRO A 79 4.93 12.17 15.12
CA PRO A 79 3.72 12.25 14.29
C PRO A 79 2.74 13.33 14.76
N GLY A 80 2.62 13.55 16.08
CA GLY A 80 1.61 14.41 16.67
C GLY A 80 0.25 13.72 16.86
N PRO A 81 -0.84 14.50 17.09
CA PRO A 81 -2.16 13.94 17.31
C PRO A 81 -2.75 13.34 16.04
N PHE A 82 -3.43 12.20 16.19
CA PHE A 82 -4.19 11.60 15.10
C PHE A 82 -5.42 12.44 14.74
N TRP A 83 -5.65 12.60 13.45
CA TRP A 83 -6.85 13.21 12.90
C TRP A 83 -7.32 12.49 11.63
N VAL A 84 -8.52 12.80 11.18
CA VAL A 84 -9.05 12.30 9.91
C VAL A 84 -9.30 13.50 9.00
N VAL A 85 -8.55 13.57 7.91
CA VAL A 85 -8.69 14.64 6.92
C VAL A 85 -9.79 14.26 5.93
N PRO A 86 -10.79 15.12 5.70
CA PRO A 86 -11.80 14.88 4.68
C PRO A 86 -11.15 14.54 3.32
N LEU A 87 -11.65 13.53 2.65
CA LEU A 87 -11.19 12.98 1.37
C LEU A 87 -9.84 12.24 1.44
N LEU A 88 -8.87 12.68 2.25
CA LEU A 88 -7.54 12.06 2.36
C LEU A 88 -7.52 10.89 3.36
N GLY A 89 -8.40 10.90 4.36
CA GLY A 89 -8.50 9.83 5.36
C GLY A 89 -7.63 10.04 6.60
N PRO A 90 -7.23 8.94 7.27
CA PRO A 90 -6.39 8.98 8.47
C PRO A 90 -5.06 9.69 8.22
N SER A 91 -4.65 10.55 9.14
CA SER A 91 -3.39 11.29 9.04
C SER A 91 -2.92 11.77 10.42
N ASP A 92 -1.75 12.39 10.45
CA ASP A 92 -1.20 13.17 11.55
C ASP A 92 -0.49 14.43 11.00
N PRO A 93 -0.12 15.42 11.81
CA PRO A 93 0.54 16.64 11.36
C PRO A 93 1.81 16.43 10.52
N ARG A 94 2.67 15.49 10.92
CA ARG A 94 3.89 15.17 10.21
C ARG A 94 3.58 14.61 8.81
N ASP A 95 2.72 13.61 8.75
CA ASP A 95 2.38 12.93 7.51
C ASP A 95 1.53 13.82 6.59
N PHE A 96 0.72 14.70 7.16
CA PHE A 96 -0.01 15.71 6.40
C PHE A 96 0.95 16.70 5.69
N VAL A 97 1.96 17.20 6.41
CA VAL A 97 3.02 18.04 5.80
C VAL A 97 3.80 17.22 4.76
N GLY A 98 4.14 15.96 5.07
CA GLY A 98 4.74 15.04 4.11
C GLY A 98 3.93 14.94 2.82
N THR A 99 2.62 14.76 2.90
CA THR A 99 1.71 14.67 1.75
C THR A 99 1.73 15.95 0.89
N ILE A 100 1.90 17.15 1.51
CA ILE A 100 2.06 18.39 0.76
C ILE A 100 3.35 18.36 -0.08
N PHE A 101 4.47 17.91 0.52
CA PHE A 101 5.73 17.76 -0.20
C PHE A 101 5.64 16.67 -1.29
N ASP A 102 5.03 15.52 -1.00
CA ASP A 102 4.82 14.45 -1.98
C ASP A 102 4.02 14.95 -3.18
N THR A 103 2.97 15.74 -2.92
CA THR A 103 2.15 16.38 -3.95
C THR A 103 2.95 17.38 -4.77
N ALA A 104 3.78 18.20 -4.12
CA ALA A 104 4.65 19.16 -4.78
C ALA A 104 5.74 18.50 -5.62
N LEU A 105 6.23 17.33 -5.21
CA LEU A 105 7.23 16.54 -5.94
C LEU A 105 6.61 15.71 -7.07
N SER A 106 5.30 15.60 -7.17
CA SER A 106 4.62 14.84 -8.22
C SER A 106 4.49 15.66 -9.52
N PRO A 107 5.18 15.31 -10.61
CA PRO A 107 5.07 16.02 -11.87
C PRO A 107 3.64 16.10 -12.41
N LEU A 108 2.85 15.08 -12.14
CA LEU A 108 1.46 15.02 -12.63
C LEU A 108 0.60 16.16 -12.08
N THR A 109 0.82 16.57 -10.83
CA THR A 109 0.06 17.67 -10.21
C THR A 109 0.39 19.04 -10.80
N TRP A 110 1.55 19.18 -11.42
CA TRP A 110 1.96 20.45 -12.06
C TRP A 110 1.23 20.69 -13.38
N PHE A 111 0.95 19.60 -14.11
CA PHE A 111 0.29 19.69 -15.41
C PHE A 111 -1.24 19.53 -15.32
N VAL A 112 -1.70 18.77 -14.34
CA VAL A 112 -3.12 18.47 -14.16
C VAL A 112 -3.51 18.79 -12.71
N PRO A 113 -4.08 19.97 -12.44
CA PRO A 113 -4.62 20.28 -11.12
C PRO A 113 -5.60 19.20 -10.66
N PHE A 114 -5.53 18.83 -9.40
CA PHE A 114 -6.38 17.78 -8.81
C PHE A 114 -6.20 16.36 -9.39
N ALA A 115 -5.11 16.09 -10.12
CA ALA A 115 -4.80 14.77 -10.65
C ALA A 115 -4.83 13.65 -9.59
N GLY A 116 -4.58 13.97 -8.31
CA GLY A 116 -4.66 13.01 -7.21
C GLY A 116 -6.08 12.52 -6.88
N ILE A 117 -7.14 13.29 -7.22
CA ILE A 117 -8.52 12.91 -6.89
C ILE A 117 -8.94 11.56 -7.48
N PRO A 118 -8.72 11.28 -8.77
CA PRO A 118 -9.05 9.97 -9.32
C PRO A 118 -8.34 8.81 -8.60
N ASN A 119 -7.11 9.01 -8.15
CA ASN A 119 -6.39 8.00 -7.39
C ASN A 119 -6.99 7.80 -5.99
N ILE A 120 -7.37 8.87 -5.29
CA ILE A 120 -8.05 8.80 -3.99
C ILE A 120 -9.37 8.03 -4.12
N VAL A 121 -10.19 8.37 -5.11
CA VAL A 121 -11.47 7.69 -5.38
C VAL A 121 -11.25 6.21 -5.73
N ASN A 122 -10.27 5.93 -6.56
CA ASN A 122 -9.91 4.57 -6.95
C ASN A 122 -9.43 3.74 -5.75
N SER A 123 -8.56 4.31 -4.92
CA SER A 123 -8.05 3.65 -3.70
C SER A 123 -9.18 3.39 -2.71
N ARG A 124 -10.08 4.36 -2.50
CA ARG A 124 -11.26 4.20 -1.63
C ARG A 124 -12.18 3.09 -2.14
N ALA A 125 -12.46 3.06 -3.45
CA ALA A 125 -13.31 2.04 -4.05
C ALA A 125 -12.70 0.63 -3.96
N ARG A 126 -11.38 0.51 -4.00
CA ARG A 126 -10.68 -0.78 -3.80
C ARG A 126 -10.70 -1.24 -2.34
N ALA A 127 -10.69 -0.31 -1.40
CA ALA A 127 -10.69 -0.60 0.04
C ALA A 127 -12.09 -0.75 0.63
N ASP A 128 -13.16 -0.54 -0.13
CA ASP A 128 -14.53 -0.43 0.39
C ASP A 128 -14.98 -1.66 1.17
N GLU A 129 -14.77 -2.84 0.61
CA GLU A 129 -15.15 -4.11 1.23
C GLU A 129 -14.41 -4.33 2.56
N ARG A 130 -13.11 -4.00 2.62
CA ARG A 130 -12.29 -4.10 3.84
C ARG A 130 -12.71 -3.10 4.90
N ILE A 131 -13.04 -1.88 4.50
CA ILE A 131 -13.53 -0.84 5.41
C ILE A 131 -14.87 -1.26 6.01
N GLU A 132 -15.77 -1.80 5.21
CA GLU A 132 -17.05 -2.31 5.71
C GLU A 132 -16.85 -3.52 6.64
N ALA A 133 -15.95 -4.44 6.33
CA ALA A 133 -15.61 -5.55 7.22
C ALA A 133 -15.04 -5.06 8.56
N ALA A 134 -14.09 -4.13 8.53
CA ALA A 134 -13.51 -3.52 9.73
C ALA A 134 -14.57 -2.80 10.57
N ARG A 135 -15.49 -2.07 9.92
CA ARG A 135 -16.58 -1.37 10.59
C ARG A 135 -17.54 -2.33 11.31
N ARG A 136 -17.82 -3.49 10.70
CA ARG A 136 -18.72 -4.50 11.30
C ARG A 136 -18.05 -5.29 12.43
N SER A 137 -16.74 -5.51 12.37
CA SER A 137 -16.02 -6.34 13.34
C SER A 137 -15.48 -5.55 14.53
N SER A 138 -15.33 -4.23 14.43
CA SER A 138 -14.77 -3.40 15.50
C SER A 138 -15.85 -2.90 16.46
N LEU A 139 -15.56 -2.94 17.76
CA LEU A 139 -16.40 -2.34 18.81
C LEU A 139 -16.40 -0.81 18.72
N ASP A 140 -15.23 -0.23 18.47
CA ASP A 140 -15.03 1.19 18.22
C ASP A 140 -14.20 1.36 16.94
N TYR A 141 -14.87 1.76 15.87
CA TYR A 141 -14.25 1.92 14.57
C TYR A 141 -13.18 3.04 14.54
N TYR A 142 -13.38 4.12 15.33
CA TYR A 142 -12.41 5.20 15.41
C TYR A 142 -11.10 4.73 16.06
N VAL A 143 -11.20 4.04 17.19
CA VAL A 143 -10.03 3.48 17.89
C VAL A 143 -9.32 2.48 16.98
N PHE A 144 -10.06 1.59 16.32
CA PHE A 144 -9.50 0.63 15.38
C PHE A 144 -8.69 1.31 14.25
N VAL A 145 -9.28 2.30 13.58
CA VAL A 145 -8.62 3.01 12.46
C VAL A 145 -7.41 3.78 12.94
N ARG A 146 -7.50 4.46 14.09
CA ARG A 146 -6.38 5.19 14.68
C ARG A 146 -5.21 4.26 14.98
N ASP A 147 -5.47 3.16 15.65
CA ASP A 147 -4.42 2.25 16.10
C ASP A 147 -3.78 1.51 14.90
N ALA A 148 -4.58 1.11 13.92
CA ALA A 148 -4.09 0.54 12.67
C ALA A 148 -3.21 1.53 11.89
N PHE A 149 -3.64 2.79 11.77
CA PHE A 149 -2.86 3.84 11.12
C PHE A 149 -1.53 4.08 11.84
N MET A 150 -1.55 4.24 13.17
CA MET A 150 -0.33 4.50 13.95
C MET A 150 0.66 3.33 13.83
N GLN A 151 0.20 2.09 13.87
CA GLN A 151 1.04 0.91 13.70
C GLN A 151 1.63 0.84 12.29
N TYR A 152 0.82 1.06 11.27
CA TYR A 152 1.27 1.08 9.88
C TYR A 152 2.35 2.16 9.65
N ARG A 153 2.14 3.38 10.16
CA ARG A 153 3.13 4.47 10.02
C ARG A 153 4.40 4.21 10.83
N ALA A 154 4.30 3.66 12.03
CA ALA A 154 5.47 3.30 12.83
C ALA A 154 6.33 2.22 12.12
N ALA A 155 5.69 1.25 11.50
CA ALA A 155 6.37 0.23 10.72
C ALA A 155 7.07 0.80 9.48
N GLY A 156 6.42 1.71 8.73
CA GLY A 156 7.03 2.40 7.60
C GLY A 156 8.25 3.21 8.00
N VAL A 157 8.16 4.01 9.06
CA VAL A 157 9.30 4.77 9.60
C VAL A 157 10.44 3.84 10.06
N GLY A 158 10.12 2.67 10.62
CA GLY A 158 11.09 1.66 11.05
C GLY A 158 11.67 0.82 9.90
N ASN A 159 11.19 0.98 8.66
CA ASN A 159 11.50 0.11 7.52
C ASN A 159 11.33 -1.38 7.84
N SER A 160 10.34 -1.72 8.67
CA SER A 160 10.06 -3.11 9.02
C SER A 160 9.29 -3.78 7.88
N GLU A 161 9.94 -4.73 7.22
CA GLU A 161 9.41 -5.44 6.04
C GLU A 161 8.06 -6.13 6.32
N SER A 162 7.82 -6.57 7.56
CA SER A 162 6.63 -7.36 7.91
C SER A 162 5.29 -6.59 7.83
N LEU A 163 5.31 -5.26 7.95
CA LEU A 163 4.09 -4.44 7.89
C LEU A 163 4.03 -3.55 6.65
N SER A 164 5.17 -3.22 6.03
CA SER A 164 5.20 -2.52 4.76
C SER A 164 4.61 -3.38 3.63
N ASP A 165 4.85 -4.68 3.67
CA ASP A 165 4.28 -5.65 2.73
C ASP A 165 2.75 -5.76 2.87
N TYR A 166 2.23 -5.66 4.10
CA TYR A 166 0.79 -5.65 4.36
C TYR A 166 0.09 -4.38 3.87
N GLY A 167 0.78 -3.23 3.86
CA GLY A 167 0.25 -1.95 3.37
C GLY A 167 0.31 -1.84 1.85
N SER A 168 1.44 -2.17 1.23
CA SER A 168 1.65 -2.04 -0.21
C SER A 168 0.86 -3.10 -1.01
N GLY A 169 0.87 -4.34 -0.59
CA GLY A 169 0.09 -5.43 -1.20
C GLY A 169 -1.42 -5.22 -1.05
N ALA A 170 -1.87 -4.66 0.09
CA ALA A 170 -3.27 -4.42 0.36
C ALA A 170 -3.93 -3.39 -0.58
N TYR A 171 -3.16 -2.42 -1.09
CA TYR A 171 -3.71 -1.38 -1.96
C TYR A 171 -3.60 -1.71 -3.46
N TYR A 172 -2.69 -2.58 -3.88
CA TYR A 172 -2.33 -2.70 -5.29
C TYR A 172 -2.39 -4.11 -5.87
N GLU A 173 -2.18 -5.15 -5.07
CA GLU A 173 -2.41 -6.52 -5.52
C GLU A 173 -3.71 -7.03 -4.93
N GLY A 174 -4.72 -7.15 -5.79
CA GLY A 174 -5.91 -7.93 -5.51
C GLY A 174 -5.57 -9.41 -5.41
N GLY A 175 -4.77 -9.76 -4.40
CA GLY A 175 -4.57 -11.13 -3.96
C GLY A 175 -5.89 -11.68 -3.42
N ARG A 176 -6.80 -12.05 -4.35
CA ARG A 176 -8.09 -12.67 -4.04
C ARG A 176 -7.93 -14.15 -3.73
N ASP A 177 -6.75 -14.70 -3.98
CA ASP A 177 -6.58 -16.14 -4.08
C ASP A 177 -5.77 -16.79 -2.94
N GLU A 178 -5.12 -16.01 -2.05
CA GLU A 178 -4.27 -16.61 -1.00
C GLU A 178 -4.77 -16.45 0.45
N LEU A 179 -5.83 -15.70 0.70
CA LEU A 179 -6.30 -15.47 2.07
C LEU A 179 -7.54 -16.27 2.48
N TYR A 180 -8.08 -17.12 1.60
CA TYR A 180 -9.23 -17.98 1.89
C TYR A 180 -9.05 -19.41 1.41
N GLU A 181 -7.90 -20.04 1.62
CA GLU A 181 -7.92 -21.47 1.90
C GLU A 181 -8.39 -21.62 3.35
N VAL A 182 -9.68 -21.50 3.53
CA VAL A 182 -10.35 -22.15 4.64
C VAL A 182 -10.13 -23.62 4.40
N ASP A 183 -9.31 -24.22 5.24
CA ASP A 183 -9.20 -25.66 5.35
C ASP A 183 -10.61 -26.21 5.65
N ASP A 184 -11.33 -26.56 4.60
CA ASP A 184 -12.54 -27.33 4.69
C ASP A 184 -12.10 -28.72 5.14
N GLY A 185 -11.91 -28.86 6.45
CA GLY A 185 -11.65 -30.12 7.11
C GLY A 185 -12.62 -31.16 6.59
N LYS A 186 -12.21 -31.89 5.56
CA LYS A 186 -12.83 -33.14 5.19
C LYS A 186 -12.72 -34.03 6.42
N ALA A 187 -13.84 -34.17 7.11
CA ALA A 187 -14.04 -35.25 8.04
C ALA A 187 -13.72 -36.54 7.29
N ASP A 188 -12.60 -37.15 7.61
CA ASP A 188 -12.30 -38.52 7.24
C ASP A 188 -13.40 -39.39 7.83
N ASP A 189 -14.29 -39.82 6.96
CA ASP A 189 -15.30 -40.84 7.22
C ASP A 189 -14.54 -42.17 7.37
N ASP A 190 -14.15 -42.46 8.60
CA ASP A 190 -13.51 -43.71 9.01
C ASP A 190 -14.52 -44.83 8.88
N LYS A 191 -14.53 -45.45 7.69
CA LYS A 191 -15.20 -46.71 7.42
C LYS A 191 -14.20 -47.83 7.59
N ASP A 192 -13.99 -48.27 8.79
CA ASP A 192 -13.47 -49.62 9.06
C ASP A 192 -14.40 -50.37 10.00
N GLY A 193 -15.29 -51.08 9.39
CA GLY A 193 -15.96 -52.16 9.99
C GLY A 193 -15.56 -53.46 9.30
N LYS A 194 -15.22 -54.44 10.11
CA LYS A 194 -15.12 -55.88 9.83
C LYS A 194 -13.72 -56.40 9.44
N ASP A 195 -13.12 -57.10 10.40
CA ASP A 195 -13.06 -58.55 10.32
C ASP A 195 -12.47 -59.12 11.62
N ALA A 196 -13.25 -59.91 12.34
CA ALA A 196 -12.79 -60.82 13.39
C ALA A 196 -12.58 -62.21 12.77
N PRO A 197 -11.45 -62.88 13.06
CA PRO A 197 -11.35 -64.29 12.85
C PRO A 197 -11.50 -65.08 14.17
N LYS A 198 -11.98 -66.27 14.00
CA LYS A 198 -12.22 -67.36 14.91
C LYS A 198 -11.06 -67.70 15.86
#